data_9a6cc2c33c0f78c750a68be36fb84f4a
#
_entry.id   9a6cc2c33c0f78c750a68be36fb84f4a
#
_cell.length_a   1.000
_cell.length_b   1.000
_cell.length_c   1.000
_cell.angle_alpha   90.00
_cell.angle_beta   90.00
_cell.angle_gamma   90.00
#
_symmetry.space_group_name_H-M   'P 1'
#
loop_
_entity.id
_entity.type
_entity.pdbx_description
1 polymer ?
#
loop_
_entity_poly.entity_id
_entity_poly.type
_entity_poly.pdbx_seq_one_letter_code
_entity_poly.pdbx_strand_id
1 'polypeptide(L)'
;VAANSQAVVENVDATVLAQRAAFLRPDSLVAIVMLTDENDCSIVDEGYGWLIARAAPMYRSTSQCAANPNDKCCQSCAETAANPGCPAIASDSECAKGNTLSAADDDLNLRCWQQKRRFGFELLYPTTRYSDGLRNSLVPQRSTNTLVGNPLFAASDGKTPRDKGLVFLAGIVGVPWQDIADADSQPANAGLRYLTASQLDSEGRWDMILGKPNANTNDPPVPPTDPLMIEQPDPRTGTNPVTMAALAPATSTDPRANPINGHEQVNMGNHDLQYACIFPLGTPVMCDQAAFDADKGCDCFTEDLVYNRPLCQPPGGGAATIQQNFAKAYPGTRHLQVLKEFKDNSIVASICPKISAANQKATNPDYGYNPAVKAIIDRLKEALKGKCLPRPLVPNAKKDAEGKPIAVDGLEPGQVPCAVVEALLPPQGQGCNCDASLNRLPLTNRPQLREAVLEKLRDGESCDQPNGTACADYCTCELAQLSGQDLTNCQNESTPPTTPGYCYINDAPNEPHVGNGELVKDCSADQKRLLRFVGNTPAQGAIALVACLGASLGNAEDMSTPAP
;
A
#
# COMPACT_ATOMS: atom_id res chain seq x y z
N VAL A 1 0.72 -10.98 35.83
CA VAL A 1 2.11 -10.61 35.51
C VAL A 1 2.55 -9.64 36.60
N ALA A 2 3.66 -9.93 37.29
CA ALA A 2 4.20 -9.01 38.30
C ALA A 2 4.59 -7.69 37.61
N ALA A 3 4.54 -6.55 38.33
CA ALA A 3 4.76 -5.21 37.75
C ALA A 3 6.11 -5.05 37.00
N ASN A 4 7.07 -5.93 37.26
CA ASN A 4 8.40 -5.93 36.64
C ASN A 4 8.61 -7.10 35.66
N SER A 5 7.55 -7.87 35.31
CA SER A 5 7.68 -9.01 34.41
C SER A 5 7.52 -8.57 32.97
N GLN A 6 8.46 -8.97 32.13
CA GLN A 6 8.37 -8.81 30.70
C GLN A 6 7.48 -9.89 30.09
N ALA A 7 6.66 -9.53 29.13
CA ALA A 7 5.96 -10.48 28.29
C ALA A 7 6.96 -11.18 27.36
N VAL A 8 6.82 -12.49 27.22
CA VAL A 8 7.57 -13.31 26.27
C VAL A 8 6.58 -14.04 25.38
N VAL A 9 6.91 -14.19 24.11
CA VAL A 9 6.12 -14.99 23.20
C VAL A 9 6.55 -16.44 23.32
N GLU A 10 5.61 -17.29 23.72
CA GLU A 10 5.79 -18.74 23.80
C GLU A 10 5.01 -19.39 22.64
N ASN A 11 5.74 -20.18 21.87
CA ASN A 11 5.19 -20.94 20.75
C ASN A 11 4.68 -20.10 19.56
N VAL A 12 4.43 -20.79 18.48
CA VAL A 12 3.80 -20.30 17.26
C VAL A 12 2.73 -21.28 16.82
N ASP A 13 1.65 -20.79 16.26
CA ASP A 13 0.64 -21.65 15.64
C ASP A 13 1.16 -22.14 14.28
N ALA A 14 1.67 -23.37 14.26
CA ALA A 14 2.20 -23.99 13.06
C ALA A 14 1.14 -24.15 11.96
N THR A 15 -0.14 -24.33 12.33
CA THR A 15 -1.26 -24.46 11.38
C THR A 15 -1.49 -23.15 10.66
N VAL A 16 -1.55 -22.04 11.39
CA VAL A 16 -1.70 -20.70 10.81
C VAL A 16 -0.50 -20.34 9.92
N LEU A 17 0.71 -20.69 10.32
CA LEU A 17 1.90 -20.46 9.49
C LEU A 17 1.86 -21.27 8.18
N ALA A 18 1.42 -22.53 8.24
CA ALA A 18 1.25 -23.36 7.05
C ALA A 18 0.15 -22.80 6.12
N GLN A 19 -0.97 -22.34 6.66
CA GLN A 19 -2.04 -21.69 5.89
C GLN A 19 -1.54 -20.40 5.21
N ARG A 20 -0.78 -19.56 5.92
CA ARG A 20 -0.18 -18.35 5.33
C ARG A 20 0.79 -18.69 4.20
N ALA A 21 1.63 -19.69 4.38
CA ALA A 21 2.55 -20.15 3.34
C ALA A 21 1.82 -20.68 2.10
N ALA A 22 0.73 -21.43 2.29
CA ALA A 22 -0.10 -21.93 1.19
C ALA A 22 -0.86 -20.81 0.46
N PHE A 23 -1.29 -19.78 1.18
CA PHE A 23 -1.98 -18.62 0.60
C PHE A 23 -1.06 -17.75 -0.26
N LEU A 24 0.20 -17.56 0.16
CA LEU A 24 1.17 -16.70 -0.52
C LEU A 24 1.86 -17.43 -1.68
N ARG A 25 1.16 -17.66 -2.78
CA ARG A 25 1.75 -18.27 -3.98
C ARG A 25 2.88 -17.40 -4.55
N PRO A 26 4.01 -18.00 -4.97
CA PRO A 26 5.22 -17.26 -5.36
C PRO A 26 5.04 -16.29 -6.53
N ASP A 27 4.17 -16.63 -7.46
CA ASP A 27 3.92 -15.93 -8.72
C ASP A 27 2.69 -15.00 -8.68
N SER A 28 2.00 -14.92 -7.52
CA SER A 28 0.81 -14.09 -7.38
C SER A 28 1.15 -12.67 -6.95
N LEU A 29 0.37 -11.71 -7.43
CA LEU A 29 0.36 -10.36 -6.89
C LEU A 29 -0.18 -10.36 -5.46
N VAL A 30 0.49 -9.63 -4.57
CA VAL A 30 0.04 -9.37 -3.20
C VAL A 30 -0.35 -7.91 -3.09
N ALA A 31 -1.64 -7.66 -2.92
CA ALA A 31 -2.16 -6.32 -2.67
C ALA A 31 -2.68 -6.25 -1.23
N ILE A 32 -2.10 -5.36 -0.44
CA ILE A 32 -2.54 -5.07 0.92
C ILE A 32 -3.26 -3.74 0.89
N VAL A 33 -4.50 -3.70 1.36
CA VAL A 33 -5.29 -2.47 1.47
C VAL A 33 -5.55 -2.19 2.94
N MET A 34 -5.04 -1.07 3.43
CA MET A 34 -5.35 -0.53 4.75
C MET A 34 -6.52 0.45 4.61
N LEU A 35 -7.55 0.30 5.42
CA LEU A 35 -8.69 1.19 5.49
C LEU A 35 -8.92 1.54 6.96
N THR A 36 -8.63 2.79 7.35
CA THR A 36 -8.77 3.24 8.73
C THR A 36 -8.87 4.76 8.82
N ASP A 37 -9.68 5.23 9.74
CA ASP A 37 -9.83 6.62 10.16
C ASP A 37 -8.99 6.96 11.40
N GLU A 38 -8.34 5.95 12.00
CA GLU A 38 -7.47 6.09 13.15
C GLU A 38 -5.98 5.99 12.76
N ASN A 39 -5.09 6.44 13.64
CA ASN A 39 -3.67 6.15 13.51
C ASN A 39 -3.34 4.75 14.05
N ASP A 40 -2.20 4.18 13.62
CA ASP A 40 -1.77 2.84 14.04
C ASP A 40 -1.41 2.79 15.52
N CYS A 41 -1.93 1.78 16.21
CA CYS A 41 -1.63 1.45 17.60
C CYS A 41 -1.12 0.00 17.74
N SER A 42 -0.21 -0.41 16.87
CA SER A 42 0.38 -1.76 16.88
C SER A 42 1.43 -1.89 17.99
N ILE A 43 1.00 -2.40 19.13
CA ILE A 43 1.80 -2.55 20.34
C ILE A 43 2.76 -3.73 20.21
N VAL A 44 3.99 -3.57 20.69
CA VAL A 44 4.96 -4.66 20.83
C VAL A 44 4.40 -5.74 21.77
N ASP A 45 4.31 -6.96 21.27
CA ASP A 45 3.71 -8.10 21.99
C ASP A 45 4.71 -8.78 22.97
N GLU A 46 5.90 -8.23 23.12
CA GLU A 46 6.95 -8.66 24.03
C GLU A 46 7.34 -7.53 25.02
N GLY A 47 8.17 -7.86 25.98
CA GLY A 47 8.69 -6.88 26.92
C GLY A 47 7.60 -6.22 27.75
N TYR A 48 7.51 -4.92 27.71
CA TYR A 48 6.56 -4.13 28.47
C TYR A 48 5.35 -3.65 27.70
N GLY A 49 5.12 -4.13 26.45
CA GLY A 49 3.99 -3.72 25.61
C GLY A 49 2.62 -3.85 26.31
N TRP A 50 2.46 -4.85 27.16
CA TRP A 50 1.26 -5.08 27.96
C TRP A 50 0.87 -3.91 28.89
N LEU A 51 1.80 -2.98 29.20
CA LEU A 51 1.52 -1.81 30.03
C LEU A 51 0.43 -0.90 29.43
N ILE A 52 0.32 -0.86 28.10
CA ILE A 52 -0.70 -0.05 27.40
C ILE A 52 -2.12 -0.48 27.77
N ALA A 53 -2.34 -1.78 27.95
CA ALA A 53 -3.66 -2.34 28.26
C ALA A 53 -3.99 -2.38 29.75
N ARG A 54 -3.07 -1.96 30.63
CA ARG A 54 -3.32 -1.99 32.08
C ARG A 54 -4.29 -0.90 32.51
N ALA A 55 -5.09 -1.17 33.54
CA ALA A 55 -6.03 -0.21 34.10
C ALA A 55 -5.34 0.93 34.91
N ALA A 56 -4.11 0.71 35.40
CA ALA A 56 -3.39 1.71 36.17
C ALA A 56 -2.72 2.75 35.27
N PRO A 57 -2.54 4.02 35.70
CA PRO A 57 -1.90 5.06 34.92
C PRO A 57 -0.51 4.68 34.45
N MET A 58 -0.12 5.17 33.27
CA MET A 58 1.18 5.01 32.67
C MET A 58 2.26 5.78 33.45
N TYR A 59 3.50 5.36 33.27
CA TYR A 59 4.62 6.07 33.86
C TYR A 59 4.83 7.43 33.17
N ARG A 60 5.29 8.42 33.95
CA ARG A 60 5.64 9.76 33.47
C ARG A 60 7.05 9.75 32.87
N SER A 61 7.29 10.60 31.90
CA SER A 61 8.63 10.84 31.35
C SER A 61 9.38 11.97 32.08
N THR A 62 10.69 12.01 31.93
CA THR A 62 11.51 13.17 32.29
C THR A 62 11.11 14.41 31.47
N SER A 63 11.32 15.60 32.04
CA SER A 63 11.00 16.89 31.37
C SER A 63 11.67 17.05 30.01
N GLN A 64 12.83 16.45 29.81
CA GLN A 64 13.57 16.49 28.55
C GLN A 64 12.79 15.85 27.38
N CYS A 65 11.96 14.85 27.64
CA CYS A 65 11.16 14.18 26.61
C CYS A 65 10.15 15.11 25.93
N ALA A 66 9.56 16.03 26.67
CA ALA A 66 8.61 17.00 26.11
C ALA A 66 9.29 17.92 25.09
N ALA A 67 10.53 18.34 25.37
CA ALA A 67 11.31 19.17 24.46
C ALA A 67 11.82 18.36 23.26
N ASN A 68 12.47 17.24 23.54
CA ASN A 68 13.07 16.38 22.51
C ASN A 68 12.99 14.90 22.90
N PRO A 69 12.12 14.10 22.26
CA PRO A 69 12.00 12.67 22.55
C PRO A 69 13.26 11.87 22.14
N ASN A 70 14.13 12.43 21.28
CA ASN A 70 15.36 11.81 20.83
C ASN A 70 16.56 12.10 21.76
N ASP A 71 16.40 13.00 22.73
CA ASP A 71 17.47 13.31 23.69
C ASP A 71 17.79 12.08 24.54
N LYS A 72 19.09 11.85 24.79
CA LYS A 72 19.56 10.73 25.61
C LYS A 72 19.02 10.75 27.04
N CYS A 73 18.66 11.94 27.56
CA CYS A 73 18.07 12.12 28.87
C CYS A 73 16.55 12.01 28.90
N CYS A 74 15.91 11.77 27.73
CA CYS A 74 14.51 11.41 27.66
C CYS A 74 14.35 9.94 28.07
N GLN A 75 13.86 9.70 29.27
CA GLN A 75 13.60 8.38 29.84
C GLN A 75 12.42 8.39 30.80
N SER A 76 11.99 7.22 31.24
CA SER A 76 10.85 7.11 32.16
C SER A 76 11.25 7.46 33.59
N CYS A 77 10.37 8.14 34.33
CA CYS A 77 10.50 8.37 35.77
C CYS A 77 10.45 7.07 36.59
N ALA A 78 10.06 5.95 36.00
CA ALA A 78 10.09 4.63 36.66
C ALA A 78 11.47 3.97 36.62
N GLU A 79 12.42 4.50 35.86
CA GLU A 79 13.79 3.98 35.82
C GLU A 79 14.50 4.24 37.14
N THR A 80 15.36 3.30 37.53
CA THR A 80 16.11 3.38 38.80
C THR A 80 17.39 4.19 38.68
N ALA A 81 17.90 4.39 37.49
CA ALA A 81 19.12 5.11 37.18
C ALA A 81 18.98 6.01 35.96
N ALA A 82 19.57 7.18 36.02
CA ALA A 82 19.66 8.07 34.87
C ALA A 82 20.65 7.53 33.82
N ASN A 83 20.40 7.82 32.56
CA ASN A 83 21.35 7.53 31.49
C ASN A 83 22.69 8.26 31.72
N PRO A 84 23.81 7.69 31.24
CA PRO A 84 25.13 8.28 31.45
C PRO A 84 25.20 9.75 30.99
N GLY A 85 25.60 10.63 31.93
CA GLY A 85 25.73 12.06 31.69
C GLY A 85 24.41 12.85 31.76
N CYS A 86 23.32 12.23 32.24
CA CYS A 86 22.05 12.89 32.48
C CYS A 86 21.86 13.20 33.98
N PRO A 87 21.06 14.22 34.34
CA PRO A 87 20.68 14.50 35.71
C PRO A 87 19.99 13.30 36.36
N ALA A 88 20.09 13.17 37.68
CA ALA A 88 19.38 12.12 38.41
C ALA A 88 17.85 12.26 38.19
N ILE A 89 17.16 11.15 37.94
CA ILE A 89 15.72 11.13 37.67
C ILE A 89 14.93 11.81 38.79
N ALA A 90 15.29 11.55 40.05
CA ALA A 90 14.63 12.13 41.21
C ALA A 90 14.76 13.68 41.30
N SER A 91 15.70 14.28 40.55
CA SER A 91 15.87 15.74 40.48
C SER A 91 15.14 16.36 39.27
N ASP A 92 14.56 15.57 38.39
CA ASP A 92 13.80 16.06 37.25
C ASP A 92 12.46 16.65 37.70
N SER A 93 12.09 17.81 37.14
CA SER A 93 10.88 18.55 37.52
C SER A 93 9.57 17.79 37.24
N GLU A 94 9.53 16.97 36.21
CA GLU A 94 8.36 16.15 35.90
C GLU A 94 8.31 14.93 36.81
N CYS A 95 9.43 14.27 37.04
CA CYS A 95 9.49 13.10 37.94
C CYS A 95 9.26 13.45 39.40
N ALA A 96 9.57 14.67 39.83
CA ALA A 96 9.24 15.17 41.16
C ALA A 96 7.72 15.25 41.44
N LYS A 97 6.88 15.27 40.43
CA LYS A 97 5.41 15.20 40.54
C LYS A 97 4.89 13.78 40.80
N GLY A 98 5.75 12.78 40.79
CA GLY A 98 5.43 11.35 40.90
C GLY A 98 5.80 10.55 39.67
N ASN A 99 6.01 9.24 39.84
CA ASN A 99 6.47 8.36 38.77
C ASN A 99 5.41 8.05 37.71
N THR A 100 4.13 8.28 38.01
CA THR A 100 3.01 8.01 37.08
C THR A 100 2.29 9.31 36.69
N LEU A 101 1.62 9.28 35.55
CA LEU A 101 0.70 10.31 35.12
C LEU A 101 -0.51 10.38 36.06
N SER A 102 -1.19 11.50 36.12
CA SER A 102 -2.53 11.57 36.72
C SER A 102 -3.53 10.85 35.83
N ALA A 103 -4.69 10.45 36.38
CA ALA A 103 -5.76 9.86 35.58
C ALA A 103 -6.30 10.83 34.49
N ALA A 104 -6.20 12.13 34.73
CA ALA A 104 -6.58 13.16 33.75
C ALA A 104 -5.55 13.31 32.62
N ASP A 105 -4.27 12.96 32.86
CA ASP A 105 -3.20 13.05 31.87
C ASP A 105 -3.01 11.75 31.08
N ASP A 106 -3.67 10.66 31.48
CA ASP A 106 -3.49 9.32 30.89
C ASP A 106 -4.82 8.73 30.41
N ASP A 107 -5.49 9.42 29.49
CA ASP A 107 -6.64 8.89 28.81
C ASP A 107 -6.25 7.68 27.95
N LEU A 108 -7.10 6.63 27.97
CA LEU A 108 -6.86 5.39 27.23
C LEU A 108 -6.77 5.62 25.72
N ASN A 109 -7.58 6.54 25.17
CA ASN A 109 -7.59 6.88 23.75
C ASN A 109 -6.28 7.50 23.29
N LEU A 110 -5.50 8.12 24.19
CA LEU A 110 -4.25 8.78 23.87
C LEU A 110 -3.00 7.92 24.17
N ARG A 111 -3.15 6.69 24.64
CA ARG A 111 -1.98 5.87 25.03
C ARG A 111 -1.06 5.50 23.87
N CYS A 112 -1.55 5.52 22.65
CA CYS A 112 -0.73 5.28 21.45
C CYS A 112 -0.12 6.56 20.87
N TRP A 113 -0.52 7.73 21.36
CA TRP A 113 -0.02 9.02 20.92
C TRP A 113 1.25 9.42 21.65
N GLN A 114 2.29 9.76 20.91
CA GLN A 114 3.57 10.34 21.40
C GLN A 114 4.14 9.66 22.64
N GLN A 115 4.17 8.34 22.68
CA GLN A 115 4.54 7.54 23.85
C GLN A 115 5.92 7.94 24.41
N LYS A 116 6.93 8.14 23.54
CA LYS A 116 8.26 8.54 23.98
C LYS A 116 8.26 9.88 24.71
N ARG A 117 7.48 10.85 24.25
CA ARG A 117 7.34 12.17 24.90
C ARG A 117 6.62 12.06 26.25
N ARG A 118 5.59 11.23 26.32
CA ARG A 118 4.69 11.13 27.48
C ARG A 118 5.19 10.17 28.54
N PHE A 119 5.76 9.04 28.12
CA PHE A 119 6.14 7.94 29.02
C PHE A 119 7.64 7.73 29.12
N GLY A 120 8.43 8.34 28.25
CA GLY A 120 9.90 8.17 28.20
C GLY A 120 10.35 6.90 27.46
N PHE A 121 9.42 6.10 26.94
CA PHE A 121 9.68 4.90 26.15
C PHE A 121 8.64 4.74 25.06
N GLU A 122 8.95 3.90 24.07
CA GLU A 122 8.08 3.57 22.95
C GLU A 122 7.67 2.10 23.04
N LEU A 123 6.39 1.83 22.98
CA LEU A 123 5.81 0.49 23.01
C LEU A 123 5.12 0.09 21.69
N LEU A 124 5.14 0.97 20.70
CA LEU A 124 4.66 0.65 19.37
C LEU A 124 5.77 0.02 18.53
N TYR A 125 5.43 -0.88 17.65
CA TYR A 125 6.36 -1.35 16.65
C TYR A 125 6.84 -0.20 15.77
N PRO A 126 8.14 -0.09 15.44
CA PRO A 126 8.62 0.91 14.49
C PRO A 126 8.01 0.68 13.11
N THR A 127 7.69 1.76 12.39
CA THR A 127 7.10 1.69 11.03
C THR A 127 7.98 0.93 10.06
N THR A 128 9.32 1.02 10.22
CA THR A 128 10.31 0.29 9.44
C THR A 128 10.12 -1.23 9.49
N ARG A 129 9.57 -1.78 10.58
CA ARG A 129 9.24 -3.21 10.66
C ARG A 129 8.32 -3.65 9.52
N TYR A 130 7.34 -2.82 9.19
CA TYR A 130 6.35 -3.13 8.15
C TYR A 130 6.92 -2.92 6.76
N SER A 131 7.59 -1.79 6.52
CA SER A 131 8.22 -1.50 5.24
C SER A 131 9.34 -2.50 4.92
N ASP A 132 10.17 -2.87 5.90
CA ASP A 132 11.21 -3.88 5.73
C ASP A 132 10.62 -5.28 5.48
N GLY A 133 9.59 -5.66 6.24
CA GLY A 133 8.89 -6.93 6.07
C GLY A 133 8.26 -7.10 4.69
N LEU A 134 7.82 -6.01 4.07
CA LEU A 134 7.17 -6.00 2.76
C LEU A 134 8.13 -5.78 1.58
N ARG A 135 9.40 -5.40 1.82
CA ARG A 135 10.36 -5.04 0.77
C ARG A 135 11.67 -5.82 0.78
N ASN A 136 12.12 -6.27 1.95
CA ASN A 136 13.42 -6.89 2.08
C ASN A 136 13.35 -8.39 1.83
N SER A 137 14.32 -8.91 1.09
CA SER A 137 14.45 -10.36 0.82
C SER A 137 14.87 -11.15 2.06
N LEU A 138 15.44 -10.48 3.06
CA LEU A 138 15.81 -11.05 4.34
C LEU A 138 15.08 -10.30 5.45
N VAL A 139 14.61 -11.04 6.45
CA VAL A 139 13.94 -10.50 7.64
C VAL A 139 14.51 -11.15 8.91
N PRO A 140 14.50 -10.44 10.05
CA PRO A 140 14.93 -11.05 11.32
C PRO A 140 14.00 -12.19 11.73
N GLN A 141 14.55 -13.35 12.01
CA GLN A 141 13.81 -14.42 12.67
C GLN A 141 13.59 -14.04 14.15
N ARG A 142 12.33 -14.09 14.58
CA ARG A 142 11.92 -13.60 15.89
C ARG A 142 12.67 -14.25 17.06
N SER A 143 12.89 -15.57 17.03
CA SER A 143 13.49 -16.32 18.12
C SER A 143 14.99 -16.09 18.28
N THR A 144 15.70 -15.75 17.21
CA THR A 144 17.17 -15.67 17.18
C THR A 144 17.69 -14.31 16.75
N ASN A 145 16.83 -13.45 16.24
CA ASN A 145 17.17 -12.18 15.56
C ASN A 145 18.18 -12.34 14.41
N THR A 146 18.37 -13.56 13.91
CA THR A 146 19.19 -13.83 12.72
C THR A 146 18.40 -13.53 11.46
N LEU A 147 19.06 -13.01 10.42
CA LEU A 147 18.41 -12.76 9.14
C LEU A 147 18.13 -14.08 8.41
N VAL A 148 16.90 -14.27 8.01
CA VAL A 148 16.42 -15.42 7.24
C VAL A 148 15.68 -14.95 5.99
N GLY A 149 15.50 -15.84 5.01
CA GLY A 149 14.72 -15.54 3.81
C GLY A 149 13.30 -15.11 4.17
N ASN A 150 12.87 -13.97 3.62
CA ASN A 150 11.52 -13.46 3.82
C ASN A 150 10.52 -14.37 3.10
N PRO A 151 9.57 -15.00 3.81
CA PRO A 151 8.58 -15.91 3.19
C PRO A 151 7.72 -15.24 2.12
N LEU A 152 7.59 -13.92 2.15
CA LEU A 152 6.87 -13.16 1.13
C LEU A 152 7.55 -13.25 -0.24
N PHE A 153 8.89 -13.35 -0.28
CA PHE A 153 9.70 -13.38 -1.50
C PHE A 153 10.33 -14.74 -1.78
N ALA A 154 10.40 -15.63 -0.78
CA ALA A 154 10.92 -16.97 -0.96
C ALA A 154 9.77 -17.92 -1.33
N ALA A 155 9.91 -18.64 -2.43
CA ALA A 155 8.99 -19.72 -2.74
C ALA A 155 9.07 -20.83 -1.68
N SER A 156 7.97 -21.52 -1.44
CA SER A 156 7.95 -22.71 -0.58
C SER A 156 8.87 -23.82 -1.09
N ASP A 157 9.18 -23.83 -2.39
CA ASP A 157 10.14 -24.74 -3.04
C ASP A 157 11.59 -24.22 -3.02
N GLY A 158 11.81 -23.00 -2.49
CA GLY A 158 13.13 -22.34 -2.42
C GLY A 158 13.72 -21.93 -3.78
N LYS A 159 13.00 -22.10 -4.89
CA LYS A 159 13.54 -21.93 -6.25
C LYS A 159 13.02 -20.72 -7.01
N THR A 160 11.85 -20.20 -6.63
CA THR A 160 11.20 -19.13 -7.40
C THR A 160 10.88 -17.95 -6.48
N PRO A 161 11.74 -16.92 -6.41
CA PRO A 161 11.44 -15.74 -5.62
C PRO A 161 10.29 -14.94 -6.25
N ARG A 162 9.37 -14.41 -5.41
CA ARG A 162 8.40 -13.39 -5.84
C ARG A 162 9.15 -12.14 -6.24
N ASP A 163 8.74 -11.53 -7.35
CA ASP A 163 9.19 -10.19 -7.71
C ASP A 163 8.67 -9.17 -6.68
N LYS A 164 9.55 -8.27 -6.23
CA LYS A 164 9.19 -7.17 -5.33
C LYS A 164 8.15 -6.23 -5.94
N GLY A 165 8.13 -6.09 -7.26
CA GLY A 165 7.11 -5.36 -8.01
C GLY A 165 5.70 -5.97 -7.93
N LEU A 166 5.55 -7.20 -7.45
CA LEU A 166 4.26 -7.85 -7.23
C LEU A 166 3.71 -7.68 -5.80
N VAL A 167 4.33 -6.85 -4.98
CA VAL A 167 3.83 -6.51 -3.64
C VAL A 167 3.42 -5.05 -3.62
N PHE A 168 2.13 -4.79 -3.37
CA PHE A 168 1.53 -3.45 -3.31
C PHE A 168 0.94 -3.17 -1.95
N LEU A 169 1.05 -1.92 -1.52
CA LEU A 169 0.46 -1.41 -0.31
C LEU A 169 -0.41 -0.19 -0.63
N ALA A 170 -1.71 -0.29 -0.43
CA ALA A 170 -2.64 0.81 -0.56
C ALA A 170 -3.13 1.25 0.82
N GLY A 171 -3.14 2.55 1.07
CA GLY A 171 -3.70 3.14 2.28
C GLY A 171 -4.84 4.10 1.94
N ILE A 172 -6.03 3.83 2.46
CA ILE A 172 -7.16 4.75 2.52
C ILE A 172 -7.23 5.19 3.98
N VAL A 173 -6.55 6.30 4.29
CA VAL A 173 -6.19 6.67 5.66
C VAL A 173 -6.52 8.13 5.97
N GLY A 174 -6.36 8.53 7.23
CA GLY A 174 -6.62 9.89 7.69
C GLY A 174 -5.59 10.89 7.17
N VAL A 175 -5.93 11.54 6.07
CA VAL A 175 -5.20 12.66 5.46
C VAL A 175 -6.18 13.48 4.63
N PRO A 176 -6.11 14.83 4.62
CA PRO A 176 -6.91 15.64 3.71
C PRO A 176 -6.69 15.22 2.25
N TRP A 177 -7.77 14.92 1.51
CA TRP A 177 -7.63 14.55 0.10
C TRP A 177 -6.99 15.67 -0.74
N GLN A 178 -7.14 16.93 -0.33
CA GLN A 178 -6.55 18.09 -0.97
C GLN A 178 -5.02 18.04 -0.98
N ASP A 179 -4.43 17.48 0.08
CA ASP A 179 -2.97 17.43 0.26
C ASP A 179 -2.29 16.40 -0.62
N ILE A 180 -3.03 15.36 -0.99
CA ILE A 180 -2.51 14.21 -1.74
C ILE A 180 -3.08 14.10 -3.16
N ALA A 181 -3.89 15.05 -3.60
CA ALA A 181 -4.49 15.05 -4.92
C ALA A 181 -3.74 15.99 -5.89
N ASP A 182 -3.75 15.57 -7.16
CA ASP A 182 -3.34 16.40 -8.30
C ASP A 182 -4.19 17.69 -8.34
N ALA A 183 -3.54 18.85 -8.40
CA ALA A 183 -4.19 20.16 -8.35
C ALA A 183 -5.25 20.34 -9.45
N ASP A 184 -5.00 19.86 -10.67
CA ASP A 184 -5.93 19.97 -11.79
C ASP A 184 -7.17 19.09 -11.64
N SER A 185 -7.14 18.13 -10.71
CA SER A 185 -8.24 17.22 -10.41
C SER A 185 -9.09 17.67 -9.21
N GLN A 186 -8.67 18.71 -8.50
CA GLN A 186 -9.37 19.20 -7.31
C GLN A 186 -10.68 19.95 -7.59
N PRO A 187 -10.85 20.70 -8.70
CA PRO A 187 -12.13 21.34 -9.00
C PRO A 187 -13.30 20.34 -9.04
N ALA A 188 -14.51 20.86 -8.82
CA ALA A 188 -15.72 20.05 -8.85
C ALA A 188 -15.87 19.34 -10.20
N ASN A 189 -16.20 18.03 -10.16
CA ASN A 189 -16.43 17.17 -11.33
C ASN A 189 -15.22 16.98 -12.27
N ALA A 190 -14.01 17.33 -11.83
CA ALA A 190 -12.80 17.12 -12.62
C ALA A 190 -12.31 15.66 -12.65
N GLY A 191 -12.85 14.81 -11.77
CA GLY A 191 -12.38 13.42 -11.60
C GLY A 191 -11.11 13.38 -10.77
N LEU A 192 -11.26 13.27 -9.44
CA LEU A 192 -10.17 13.31 -8.48
C LEU A 192 -9.11 12.25 -8.78
N ARG A 193 -7.86 12.69 -8.88
CA ARG A 193 -6.68 11.83 -9.04
C ARG A 193 -5.74 12.04 -7.86
N TYR A 194 -5.40 10.95 -7.20
CA TYR A 194 -4.35 10.98 -6.18
C TYR A 194 -2.97 10.95 -6.83
N LEU A 195 -2.04 11.67 -6.24
CA LEU A 195 -0.63 11.70 -6.63
C LEU A 195 0.02 10.34 -6.34
N THR A 196 0.93 9.92 -7.20
CA THR A 196 1.79 8.77 -6.93
C THR A 196 2.79 9.09 -5.82
N ALA A 197 3.39 8.06 -5.20
CA ALA A 197 4.38 8.26 -4.16
C ALA A 197 5.58 9.12 -4.63
N SER A 198 6.02 8.92 -5.88
CA SER A 198 7.08 9.74 -6.50
C SER A 198 6.66 11.19 -6.73
N GLN A 199 5.40 11.44 -7.09
CA GLN A 199 4.88 12.80 -7.22
C GLN A 199 4.75 13.48 -5.85
N LEU A 200 4.26 12.75 -4.82
CA LEU A 200 4.22 13.25 -3.44
C LEU A 200 5.61 13.65 -2.94
N ASP A 201 6.65 12.91 -3.32
CA ASP A 201 8.04 13.22 -2.99
C ASP A 201 8.55 14.44 -3.76
N SER A 202 8.40 14.47 -5.07
CA SER A 202 8.89 15.56 -5.94
C SER A 202 8.20 16.90 -5.67
N GLU A 203 6.94 16.91 -5.21
CA GLU A 203 6.19 18.09 -4.83
C GLU A 203 6.38 18.50 -3.37
N GLY A 204 7.20 17.75 -2.59
CA GLY A 204 7.42 18.02 -1.17
C GLY A 204 6.19 17.75 -0.28
N ARG A 205 5.20 17.00 -0.79
CA ARG A 205 3.96 16.70 -0.07
C ARG A 205 4.20 15.83 1.16
N TRP A 206 5.19 14.94 1.10
CA TRP A 206 5.56 14.12 2.27
C TRP A 206 6.04 14.97 3.45
N ASP A 207 6.85 16.00 3.20
CA ASP A 207 7.29 16.91 4.27
C ASP A 207 6.12 17.74 4.81
N MET A 208 5.15 18.06 3.95
CA MET A 208 3.95 18.79 4.32
C MET A 208 3.06 17.99 5.28
N ILE A 209 2.84 16.70 5.01
CA ILE A 209 1.89 15.86 5.78
C ILE A 209 2.54 15.06 6.92
N LEU A 210 3.84 14.79 6.85
CA LEU A 210 4.55 13.99 7.87
C LEU A 210 5.62 14.79 8.63
N GLY A 211 5.99 15.97 8.13
CA GLY A 211 7.22 16.62 8.56
C GLY A 211 8.46 15.85 8.10
N LYS A 212 9.59 16.12 8.71
CA LYS A 212 10.86 15.47 8.35
C LYS A 212 11.78 15.29 9.55
N PRO A 213 12.66 14.27 9.52
CA PRO A 213 13.74 14.16 10.48
C PRO A 213 14.59 15.43 10.46
N ASN A 214 15.09 15.86 11.62
CA ASN A 214 16.10 16.91 11.65
C ASN A 214 17.43 16.37 11.09
N ALA A 215 18.20 17.24 10.45
CA ALA A 215 19.54 16.89 9.95
C ALA A 215 20.46 16.45 11.08
N ASN A 216 20.34 17.05 12.27
CA ASN A 216 20.95 16.55 13.50
C ASN A 216 19.95 15.61 14.19
N THR A 217 20.26 14.33 14.25
CA THR A 217 19.40 13.29 14.85
C THR A 217 19.13 13.47 16.35
N ASN A 218 19.91 14.31 17.02
CA ASN A 218 19.69 14.68 18.43
C ASN A 218 18.65 15.79 18.59
N ASP A 219 18.31 16.51 17.53
CA ASP A 219 17.28 17.53 17.57
C ASP A 219 15.89 16.94 17.31
N PRO A 220 14.82 17.59 17.79
CA PRO A 220 13.47 17.12 17.52
C PRO A 220 13.18 17.16 16.01
N PRO A 221 12.37 16.24 15.50
CA PRO A 221 11.94 16.26 14.10
C PRO A 221 11.16 17.53 13.79
N VAL A 222 11.27 18.00 12.54
CA VAL A 222 10.48 19.12 12.04
C VAL A 222 9.03 18.64 11.85
N PRO A 223 8.04 19.30 12.46
CA PRO A 223 6.64 18.89 12.35
C PRO A 223 6.10 19.06 10.92
N PRO A 224 4.95 18.46 10.60
CA PRO A 224 4.20 18.74 9.39
C PRO A 224 3.95 20.26 9.22
N THR A 225 4.04 20.74 7.98
CA THR A 225 3.69 22.15 7.68
C THR A 225 2.19 22.34 7.50
N ASP A 226 1.43 21.26 7.20
CA ASP A 226 -0.01 21.29 7.33
C ASP A 226 -0.40 21.07 8.81
N PRO A 227 -1.02 22.07 9.46
CA PRO A 227 -1.43 21.96 10.85
C PRO A 227 -2.47 20.87 11.07
N LEU A 228 -3.25 20.49 10.04
CA LEU A 228 -4.24 19.39 10.11
C LEU A 228 -3.60 18.02 10.30
N MET A 229 -2.32 17.87 9.97
CA MET A 229 -1.56 16.63 10.14
C MET A 229 -0.74 16.57 11.42
N ILE A 230 -0.80 17.61 12.26
CA ILE A 230 -0.18 17.64 13.58
C ILE A 230 -1.10 16.91 14.57
N GLU A 231 -0.66 15.78 15.09
CA GLU A 231 -1.37 15.05 16.13
C GLU A 231 -1.21 15.75 17.48
N GLN A 232 -2.26 16.35 17.95
CA GLN A 232 -2.30 16.93 19.31
C GLN A 232 -3.73 17.04 19.81
N PRO A 233 -3.93 17.02 21.14
CA PRO A 233 -5.25 17.21 21.75
C PRO A 233 -5.69 18.68 21.73
N ASP A 234 -4.78 19.62 21.94
CA ASP A 234 -5.12 21.04 22.00
C ASP A 234 -5.50 21.63 20.63
N PRO A 235 -6.40 22.64 20.60
CA PRO A 235 -6.75 23.31 19.36
C PRO A 235 -5.52 23.89 18.63
N ARG A 236 -5.43 23.53 17.35
CA ARG A 236 -4.34 24.00 16.47
C ARG A 236 -4.66 25.34 15.85
N THR A 237 -3.63 26.01 15.36
CA THR A 237 -3.75 27.24 14.57
C THR A 237 -2.89 27.11 13.33
N GLY A 238 -3.17 27.92 12.32
CA GLY A 238 -2.42 27.92 11.08
C GLY A 238 -3.32 27.85 9.86
N THR A 239 -2.73 27.55 8.73
CA THR A 239 -3.40 27.53 7.43
C THR A 239 -2.97 26.27 6.69
N ASN A 240 -3.92 25.55 6.10
CA ASN A 240 -3.58 24.43 5.23
C ASN A 240 -2.83 24.95 3.99
N PRO A 241 -1.65 24.44 3.68
CA PRO A 241 -0.78 25.01 2.65
C PRO A 241 -1.28 24.80 1.21
N VAL A 242 -2.24 23.91 0.99
CA VAL A 242 -2.82 23.64 -0.34
C VAL A 242 -4.06 24.50 -0.58
N THR A 243 -5.02 24.48 0.36
CA THR A 243 -6.28 25.21 0.20
C THR A 243 -6.21 26.67 0.63
N MET A 244 -5.15 27.06 1.34
CA MET A 244 -4.97 28.37 1.98
C MET A 244 -6.09 28.72 2.99
N ALA A 245 -6.88 27.73 3.41
CA ALA A 245 -7.90 27.88 4.43
C ALA A 245 -7.29 27.85 5.83
N ALA A 246 -7.55 28.88 6.62
CA ALA A 246 -7.13 28.95 8.02
C ALA A 246 -7.97 27.97 8.88
N LEU A 247 -7.34 27.35 9.88
CA LEU A 247 -8.06 26.55 10.88
C LEU A 247 -9.02 27.45 11.66
N ALA A 248 -10.22 26.96 11.87
CA ALA A 248 -11.24 27.66 12.66
C ALA A 248 -11.11 27.29 14.14
N PRO A 249 -11.29 28.26 15.07
CA PRO A 249 -11.12 28.00 16.49
C PRO A 249 -12.22 27.09 17.05
N ALA A 250 -11.95 26.44 18.18
CA ALA A 250 -12.87 25.54 18.88
C ALA A 250 -14.17 26.24 19.38
N THR A 251 -14.22 27.55 19.34
CA THR A 251 -15.42 28.34 19.66
C THR A 251 -16.38 28.51 18.48
N SER A 252 -16.01 28.03 17.29
CA SER A 252 -16.87 28.12 16.11
C SER A 252 -18.15 27.31 16.30
N THR A 253 -19.25 27.84 15.78
CA THR A 253 -20.55 27.17 15.70
C THR A 253 -20.91 26.78 14.26
N ASP A 254 -19.99 26.90 13.32
CA ASP A 254 -20.15 26.46 11.94
C ASP A 254 -19.24 25.25 11.65
N PRO A 255 -19.82 24.05 11.40
CA PRO A 255 -19.03 22.85 11.08
C PRO A 255 -18.36 22.92 9.70
N ARG A 256 -18.49 24.03 8.98
CA ARG A 256 -17.85 24.30 7.68
C ARG A 256 -16.95 25.52 7.71
N ALA A 257 -16.65 26.04 8.90
CA ALA A 257 -15.77 27.22 9.04
C ALA A 257 -14.36 26.97 8.47
N ASN A 258 -13.88 25.70 8.57
CA ASN A 258 -12.79 25.20 7.73
C ASN A 258 -13.35 24.12 6.80
N PRO A 259 -13.05 24.15 5.48
CA PRO A 259 -13.63 23.20 4.51
C PRO A 259 -13.10 21.77 4.63
N ILE A 260 -12.04 21.53 5.42
CA ILE A 260 -11.40 20.24 5.57
C ILE A 260 -11.82 19.57 6.89
N ASN A 261 -11.60 20.23 8.04
CA ASN A 261 -11.90 19.65 9.37
C ASN A 261 -13.06 20.32 10.11
N GLY A 262 -13.72 21.27 9.48
CA GLY A 262 -14.81 22.04 10.10
C GLY A 262 -14.28 23.13 11.04
N HIS A 263 -13.84 22.77 12.19
CA HIS A 263 -13.11 23.60 13.16
C HIS A 263 -12.44 22.71 14.22
N GLU A 264 -11.56 23.28 15.01
CA GLU A 264 -10.95 22.59 16.13
C GLU A 264 -12.01 22.28 17.20
N GLN A 265 -11.79 21.25 17.99
CA GLN A 265 -12.67 20.91 19.10
C GLN A 265 -12.09 21.37 20.44
N VAL A 266 -12.95 21.59 21.43
CA VAL A 266 -12.54 21.80 22.82
C VAL A 266 -12.09 20.45 23.40
N ASN A 267 -10.91 20.39 23.98
CA ASN A 267 -10.42 19.17 24.58
C ASN A 267 -10.19 19.36 26.09
N MET A 268 -11.26 19.27 26.86
CA MET A 268 -11.16 19.32 28.31
C MET A 268 -10.72 17.95 28.83
N GLY A 269 -9.53 17.88 29.39
CA GLY A 269 -8.98 16.65 29.98
C GLY A 269 -8.23 15.74 29.01
N ASN A 270 -7.86 16.23 27.84
CA ASN A 270 -7.05 15.49 26.85
C ASN A 270 -7.59 14.09 26.53
N HIS A 271 -8.91 14.01 26.23
CA HIS A 271 -9.56 12.73 25.95
C HIS A 271 -9.47 12.29 24.51
N ASP A 272 -9.09 13.20 23.58
CA ASP A 272 -9.08 12.91 22.14
C ASP A 272 -8.11 13.82 21.39
N LEU A 273 -7.79 13.45 20.14
CA LEU A 273 -6.98 14.26 19.24
C LEU A 273 -7.84 15.14 18.33
N GLN A 274 -7.22 16.18 17.76
CA GLN A 274 -7.87 17.02 16.75
C GLN A 274 -7.95 16.27 15.40
N TYR A 275 -9.02 16.49 14.64
CA TYR A 275 -9.27 15.79 13.38
C TYR A 275 -8.40 16.30 12.22
N ALA A 276 -7.94 15.38 11.38
CA ALA A 276 -7.31 15.73 10.10
C ALA A 276 -8.36 16.23 9.10
N CYS A 277 -9.51 15.55 9.05
CA CYS A 277 -10.60 15.91 8.15
C CYS A 277 -11.94 15.40 8.68
N ILE A 278 -13.01 16.01 8.21
CA ILE A 278 -14.38 15.53 8.41
C ILE A 278 -15.11 15.46 7.07
N PHE A 279 -16.20 14.71 7.01
CA PHE A 279 -17.08 14.66 5.85
C PHE A 279 -18.53 14.36 6.25
N PRO A 280 -19.53 14.88 5.51
CA PRO A 280 -20.92 14.67 5.86
C PRO A 280 -21.32 13.20 5.76
N LEU A 281 -22.06 12.72 6.75
CA LEU A 281 -22.70 11.41 6.72
C LEU A 281 -23.83 11.43 5.70
N GLY A 282 -23.99 10.33 4.95
CA GLY A 282 -25.11 10.19 4.01
C GLY A 282 -26.48 10.12 4.72
N THR A 283 -26.49 9.63 5.95
CA THR A 283 -27.63 9.63 6.88
C THR A 283 -27.10 9.98 8.24
N PRO A 284 -27.52 11.09 8.84
CA PRO A 284 -27.15 11.45 10.22
C PRO A 284 -27.56 10.37 11.22
N VAL A 285 -26.79 10.23 12.30
CA VAL A 285 -27.01 9.23 13.36
C VAL A 285 -27.41 9.95 14.66
N MET A 286 -28.44 9.47 15.31
CA MET A 286 -28.81 9.92 16.67
C MET A 286 -27.97 9.15 17.68
N CYS A 287 -27.20 9.86 18.51
CA CYS A 287 -26.36 9.30 19.56
C CYS A 287 -27.18 9.18 20.88
N ASP A 288 -28.18 8.32 20.87
CA ASP A 288 -29.02 7.99 22.02
C ASP A 288 -28.61 6.63 22.63
N GLN A 289 -29.30 6.21 23.69
CA GLN A 289 -29.04 4.93 24.34
C GLN A 289 -29.16 3.75 23.38
N ALA A 290 -30.07 3.81 22.40
CA ALA A 290 -30.24 2.75 21.43
C ALA A 290 -29.05 2.66 20.46
N ALA A 291 -28.40 3.79 20.14
CA ALA A 291 -27.16 3.81 19.35
C ALA A 291 -25.99 3.26 20.17
N PHE A 292 -25.90 3.59 21.45
CA PHE A 292 -24.91 3.05 22.37
C PHE A 292 -25.03 1.52 22.51
N ASP A 293 -26.25 1.04 22.79
CA ASP A 293 -26.53 -0.40 22.96
C ASP A 293 -26.27 -1.21 21.65
N ALA A 294 -26.41 -0.55 20.52
CA ALA A 294 -26.15 -1.15 19.19
C ALA A 294 -24.70 -1.01 18.71
N ASP A 295 -23.80 -0.45 19.51
CA ASP A 295 -22.38 -0.19 19.19
C ASP A 295 -22.21 0.51 17.83
N LYS A 296 -22.97 1.60 17.61
CA LYS A 296 -22.98 2.32 16.33
C LYS A 296 -21.82 3.30 16.13
N GLY A 297 -20.83 3.31 17.01
CA GLY A 297 -19.64 4.16 16.86
C GLY A 297 -20.01 5.65 16.79
N CYS A 298 -20.73 6.16 17.76
CA CYS A 298 -21.26 7.52 17.78
C CYS A 298 -20.40 8.44 18.67
N ASP A 299 -20.15 9.67 18.22
CA ASP A 299 -19.27 10.64 18.91
C ASP A 299 -20.02 11.87 19.48
N CYS A 300 -21.35 11.84 19.53
CA CYS A 300 -22.18 12.99 19.90
C CYS A 300 -23.14 12.67 21.04
N PHE A 301 -22.74 11.89 22.03
CA PHE A 301 -23.51 11.67 23.24
C PHE A 301 -23.64 12.96 24.08
N THR A 302 -24.57 13.01 24.99
CA THR A 302 -24.85 14.23 25.78
C THR A 302 -23.60 14.76 26.49
N GLU A 303 -22.75 13.87 27.00
CA GLU A 303 -21.49 14.20 27.65
C GLU A 303 -20.43 14.76 26.67
N ASP A 304 -20.52 14.44 25.40
CA ASP A 304 -19.57 14.90 24.36
C ASP A 304 -19.85 16.34 23.90
N LEU A 305 -21.07 16.86 24.14
CA LEU A 305 -21.48 18.18 23.63
C LEU A 305 -20.62 19.33 24.18
N VAL A 306 -19.98 19.12 25.35
CA VAL A 306 -19.07 20.10 25.96
C VAL A 306 -17.80 20.32 25.12
N TYR A 307 -17.43 19.36 24.27
CA TYR A 307 -16.24 19.43 23.41
C TYR A 307 -16.48 20.26 22.15
N ASN A 308 -17.70 20.69 21.90
CA ASN A 308 -18.08 21.46 20.71
C ASN A 308 -17.53 20.84 19.42
N ARG A 309 -17.72 19.52 19.25
CA ARG A 309 -17.22 18.80 18.07
C ARG A 309 -17.99 19.23 16.82
N PRO A 310 -17.30 19.56 15.70
CA PRO A 310 -17.98 19.89 14.44
C PRO A 310 -18.88 18.75 13.94
N LEU A 311 -18.61 17.50 14.33
CA LEU A 311 -19.40 16.33 13.98
C LEU A 311 -20.85 16.43 14.47
N CYS A 312 -21.06 17.08 15.62
CA CYS A 312 -22.32 17.17 16.34
C CYS A 312 -23.13 18.42 16.01
N GLN A 313 -22.59 19.30 15.19
CA GLN A 313 -23.26 20.54 14.78
C GLN A 313 -24.17 20.29 13.57
N PRO A 314 -25.31 20.98 13.47
CA PRO A 314 -26.14 20.95 12.26
C PRO A 314 -25.36 21.42 11.03
N PRO A 315 -25.58 20.89 9.82
CA PRO A 315 -24.90 21.32 8.61
C PRO A 315 -25.07 22.81 8.25
N GLY A 316 -26.11 23.45 8.79
CA GLY A 316 -26.35 24.89 8.66
C GLY A 316 -25.68 25.76 9.72
N GLY A 317 -24.90 25.17 10.63
CA GLY A 317 -24.32 25.82 11.80
C GLY A 317 -25.26 25.84 12.99
N GLY A 318 -24.72 26.11 14.17
CA GLY A 318 -25.44 26.15 15.44
C GLY A 318 -24.74 25.36 16.53
N ALA A 319 -25.34 25.27 17.71
CA ALA A 319 -24.78 24.49 18.81
C ALA A 319 -24.77 22.99 18.50
N ALA A 320 -23.80 22.29 19.05
CA ALA A 320 -23.71 20.83 18.98
C ALA A 320 -24.96 20.17 19.60
N THR A 321 -25.37 19.07 19.00
CA THR A 321 -26.56 18.28 19.42
C THR A 321 -26.18 16.80 19.48
N ILE A 322 -27.05 15.96 20.02
CA ILE A 322 -26.87 14.50 20.03
C ILE A 322 -27.04 13.85 18.64
N GLN A 323 -27.14 14.64 17.60
CA GLN A 323 -27.17 14.14 16.23
C GLN A 323 -25.80 14.29 15.60
N GLN A 324 -25.18 13.19 15.24
CA GLN A 324 -23.93 13.17 14.46
C GLN A 324 -24.23 13.36 12.99
N ASN A 325 -23.73 14.43 12.42
CA ASN A 325 -23.95 14.83 11.04
C ASN A 325 -22.72 14.57 10.13
N PHE A 326 -21.54 14.43 10.72
CA PHE A 326 -20.28 14.22 10.01
C PHE A 326 -19.53 13.05 10.62
N ALA A 327 -18.72 12.39 9.79
CA ALA A 327 -17.67 11.47 10.19
C ALA A 327 -16.32 12.18 10.23
N LYS A 328 -15.36 11.59 10.93
CA LYS A 328 -14.02 12.14 11.15
C LYS A 328 -12.94 11.20 10.65
N ALA A 329 -11.72 11.70 10.57
CA ALA A 329 -10.50 10.93 10.58
C ALA A 329 -9.40 11.68 11.33
N TYR A 330 -8.60 10.94 12.07
CA TYR A 330 -7.39 11.44 12.69
C TYR A 330 -6.19 11.40 11.73
N PRO A 331 -5.12 12.17 11.97
CA PRO A 331 -3.91 12.08 11.16
C PRO A 331 -3.33 10.66 11.16
N GLY A 332 -3.39 9.96 10.03
CA GLY A 332 -2.90 8.60 9.88
C GLY A 332 -1.37 8.55 9.66
N THR A 333 -0.60 9.26 10.49
CA THR A 333 0.83 9.55 10.27
C THR A 333 1.67 8.30 10.18
N ARG A 334 1.42 7.28 11.00
CA ARG A 334 2.20 6.03 10.98
C ARG A 334 1.92 5.19 9.74
N HIS A 335 0.67 5.14 9.28
CA HIS A 335 0.30 4.49 8.02
C HIS A 335 0.94 5.21 6.82
N LEU A 336 0.88 6.54 6.81
CA LEU A 336 1.49 7.37 5.76
C LEU A 336 3.01 7.21 5.73
N GLN A 337 3.67 7.05 6.90
CA GLN A 337 5.10 6.79 6.97
C GLN A 337 5.46 5.46 6.29
N VAL A 338 4.71 4.39 6.55
CA VAL A 338 4.92 3.09 5.87
C VAL A 338 4.69 3.21 4.36
N LEU A 339 3.65 3.92 3.93
CA LEU A 339 3.37 4.17 2.52
C LEU A 339 4.50 4.96 1.83
N LYS A 340 5.03 6.01 2.49
CA LYS A 340 6.20 6.76 2.02
C LYS A 340 7.42 5.86 1.83
N GLU A 341 7.73 5.02 2.81
CA GLU A 341 8.85 4.08 2.78
C GLU A 341 8.67 3.01 1.70
N PHE A 342 7.44 2.67 1.34
CA PHE A 342 7.11 1.69 0.32
C PHE A 342 7.25 2.22 -1.12
N LYS A 343 7.40 3.53 -1.30
CA LYS A 343 7.67 4.21 -2.57
C LYS A 343 6.65 3.87 -3.67
N ASP A 344 7.11 3.64 -4.90
CA ASP A 344 6.27 3.48 -6.10
C ASP A 344 5.29 2.29 -6.05
N ASN A 345 5.50 1.36 -5.14
CA ASN A 345 4.55 0.26 -4.91
C ASN A 345 3.48 0.62 -3.87
N SER A 346 3.44 1.87 -3.40
CA SER A 346 2.38 2.38 -2.53
C SER A 346 1.35 3.22 -3.28
N ILE A 347 0.13 3.21 -2.74
CA ILE A 347 -0.98 4.04 -3.18
C ILE A 347 -1.53 4.75 -1.96
N VAL A 348 -1.57 6.08 -2.02
CA VAL A 348 -2.08 6.91 -0.92
C VAL A 348 -3.42 7.49 -1.32
N ALA A 349 -4.43 7.28 -0.50
CA ALA A 349 -5.77 7.82 -0.67
C ALA A 349 -6.32 8.29 0.68
N SER A 350 -7.23 9.24 0.63
CA SER A 350 -7.90 9.78 1.81
C SER A 350 -9.13 8.95 2.17
N ILE A 351 -9.33 8.71 3.47
CA ILE A 351 -10.58 8.16 3.98
C ILE A 351 -11.70 9.22 4.03
N CYS A 352 -11.35 10.51 3.98
CA CYS A 352 -12.32 11.58 3.84
C CYS A 352 -12.67 11.78 2.35
N PRO A 353 -13.87 11.38 1.91
CA PRO A 353 -14.24 11.49 0.50
C PRO A 353 -14.49 12.95 0.12
N LYS A 354 -14.15 13.32 -1.11
CA LYS A 354 -14.46 14.63 -1.69
C LYS A 354 -15.97 14.87 -1.80
N ILE A 355 -16.73 13.82 -2.13
CA ILE A 355 -18.17 13.86 -2.28
C ILE A 355 -18.80 12.65 -1.57
N SER A 356 -19.74 12.91 -0.65
CA SER A 356 -20.49 11.89 0.08
C SER A 356 -22.01 11.98 -0.10
N ALA A 357 -22.52 12.99 -0.85
CA ALA A 357 -23.96 13.20 -1.01
C ALA A 357 -24.65 12.05 -1.74
N ALA A 358 -25.70 11.50 -1.14
CA ALA A 358 -26.38 10.29 -1.59
C ALA A 358 -26.98 10.38 -3.02
N ASN A 359 -27.31 11.58 -3.49
CA ASN A 359 -27.88 11.83 -4.81
C ASN A 359 -26.86 11.82 -5.96
N GLN A 360 -25.57 11.68 -5.65
CA GLN A 360 -24.49 11.70 -6.64
C GLN A 360 -23.81 10.34 -6.85
N LYS A 361 -24.32 9.29 -6.22
CA LYS A 361 -23.67 7.97 -6.13
C LYS A 361 -23.24 7.35 -7.45
N ALA A 362 -24.14 7.30 -8.42
CA ALA A 362 -23.97 6.40 -9.57
C ALA A 362 -23.13 6.99 -10.71
N THR A 363 -23.07 8.31 -10.83
CA THR A 363 -22.53 8.99 -12.01
C THR A 363 -21.33 9.88 -11.72
N ASN A 364 -21.06 10.18 -10.45
CA ASN A 364 -19.95 11.05 -10.10
C ASN A 364 -18.68 10.23 -9.81
N PRO A 365 -17.60 10.40 -10.60
CA PRO A 365 -16.34 9.68 -10.39
C PRO A 365 -15.67 10.04 -9.03
N ASP A 366 -16.02 11.18 -8.42
CA ASP A 366 -15.47 11.66 -7.15
C ASP A 366 -16.30 11.20 -5.93
N TYR A 367 -17.35 10.38 -6.13
CA TYR A 367 -18.20 9.93 -5.04
C TYR A 367 -17.52 8.87 -4.16
N GLY A 368 -17.57 9.07 -2.85
CA GLY A 368 -17.06 8.11 -1.86
C GLY A 368 -15.61 7.76 -2.12
N TYR A 369 -15.33 6.48 -2.16
CA TYR A 369 -13.99 5.94 -2.42
C TYR A 369 -13.72 5.58 -3.89
N ASN A 370 -14.56 6.00 -4.83
CA ASN A 370 -14.32 5.77 -6.25
C ASN A 370 -12.93 6.23 -6.72
N PRO A 371 -12.41 7.41 -6.31
CA PRO A 371 -11.06 7.84 -6.67
C PRO A 371 -9.97 6.91 -6.12
N ALA A 372 -10.12 6.43 -4.87
CA ALA A 372 -9.18 5.50 -4.25
C ALA A 372 -9.19 4.14 -4.96
N VAL A 373 -10.37 3.58 -5.18
CA VAL A 373 -10.54 2.30 -5.91
C VAL A 373 -9.98 2.41 -7.32
N LYS A 374 -10.24 3.54 -8.01
CA LYS A 374 -9.68 3.80 -9.34
C LYS A 374 -8.15 3.82 -9.31
N ALA A 375 -7.54 4.54 -8.37
CA ALA A 375 -6.08 4.60 -8.23
C ALA A 375 -5.48 3.21 -7.99
N ILE A 376 -6.10 2.40 -7.13
CA ILE A 376 -5.70 1.01 -6.86
C ILE A 376 -5.79 0.17 -8.14
N ILE A 377 -6.93 0.22 -8.83
CA ILE A 377 -7.14 -0.56 -10.05
C ILE A 377 -6.17 -0.14 -11.16
N ASP A 378 -5.95 1.16 -11.35
CA ASP A 378 -5.05 1.66 -12.39
C ASP A 378 -3.61 1.21 -12.09
N ARG A 379 -3.17 1.25 -10.84
CA ARG A 379 -1.84 0.79 -10.43
C ARG A 379 -1.69 -0.72 -10.55
N LEU A 380 -2.71 -1.48 -10.14
CA LEU A 380 -2.73 -2.93 -10.32
C LEU A 380 -2.70 -3.33 -11.81
N LYS A 381 -3.44 -2.61 -12.65
CA LYS A 381 -3.38 -2.82 -14.10
C LYS A 381 -2.00 -2.54 -14.67
N GLU A 382 -1.31 -1.50 -14.21
CA GLU A 382 0.07 -1.21 -14.63
C GLU A 382 1.02 -2.33 -14.23
N ALA A 383 0.92 -2.81 -13.01
CA ALA A 383 1.71 -3.92 -12.52
C ALA A 383 1.43 -5.24 -13.25
N LEU A 384 0.14 -5.49 -13.53
CA LEU A 384 -0.29 -6.70 -14.25
C LEU A 384 -0.15 -6.59 -15.76
N LYS A 385 0.01 -5.39 -16.32
CA LYS A 385 0.26 -5.21 -17.77
C LYS A 385 1.59 -5.83 -18.22
N GLY A 386 2.32 -6.48 -17.32
CA GLY A 386 3.45 -7.31 -17.63
C GLY A 386 4.51 -6.62 -18.48
N LYS A 387 4.72 -5.31 -18.27
CA LYS A 387 5.73 -4.61 -19.08
C LYS A 387 7.13 -5.15 -18.81
N CYS A 388 7.43 -5.48 -17.55
CA CYS A 388 8.79 -5.90 -17.18
C CYS A 388 8.81 -7.34 -16.70
N LEU A 389 9.70 -8.15 -17.27
CA LEU A 389 9.81 -9.55 -16.89
C LEU A 389 10.80 -9.71 -15.73
N PRO A 390 10.44 -10.49 -14.69
CA PRO A 390 11.31 -10.72 -13.55
C PRO A 390 12.53 -11.59 -13.87
N ARG A 391 12.44 -12.39 -14.94
CA ARG A 391 13.49 -13.32 -15.33
C ARG A 391 13.94 -13.09 -16.76
N PRO A 392 15.25 -13.28 -17.05
CA PRO A 392 15.74 -13.26 -18.41
C PRO A 392 15.16 -14.43 -19.21
N LEU A 393 14.88 -14.15 -20.48
CA LEU A 393 14.61 -15.17 -21.47
C LEU A 393 15.83 -15.29 -22.39
N VAL A 394 16.12 -16.49 -22.87
CA VAL A 394 17.22 -16.71 -23.79
C VAL A 394 16.68 -16.73 -25.21
N PRO A 395 16.94 -15.67 -26.01
CA PRO A 395 16.55 -15.67 -27.40
C PRO A 395 17.39 -16.67 -28.20
N ASN A 396 16.79 -17.25 -29.26
CA ASN A 396 17.52 -18.09 -30.17
C ASN A 396 18.62 -17.26 -30.89
N ALA A 397 19.86 -17.52 -30.55
CA ALA A 397 21.05 -16.87 -31.14
C ALA A 397 21.93 -17.86 -31.92
N LYS A 398 21.44 -19.08 -32.20
CA LYS A 398 22.25 -20.10 -32.92
C LYS A 398 22.50 -19.71 -34.36
N LYS A 399 23.70 -20.07 -34.81
CA LYS A 399 24.21 -19.82 -36.19
C LYS A 399 24.73 -21.11 -36.79
N ASP A 400 24.64 -21.22 -38.12
CA ASP A 400 25.30 -22.29 -38.87
C ASP A 400 26.84 -22.14 -38.93
N ALA A 401 27.48 -23.04 -39.63
CA ALA A 401 28.94 -23.04 -39.77
C ALA A 401 29.48 -21.79 -40.51
N GLU A 402 28.66 -21.17 -41.34
CA GLU A 402 28.94 -19.94 -42.08
C GLU A 402 28.61 -18.66 -41.28
N GLY A 403 28.11 -18.80 -40.02
CA GLY A 403 27.77 -17.69 -39.13
C GLY A 403 26.38 -17.07 -39.39
N LYS A 404 25.55 -17.68 -40.22
CA LYS A 404 24.19 -17.22 -40.50
C LYS A 404 23.21 -17.70 -39.39
N PRO A 405 22.32 -16.84 -38.87
CA PRO A 405 21.34 -17.24 -37.90
C PRO A 405 20.39 -18.32 -38.43
N ILE A 406 20.09 -19.33 -37.59
CA ILE A 406 19.23 -20.46 -37.94
C ILE A 406 18.13 -20.66 -36.92
N ALA A 407 16.99 -21.19 -37.38
CA ALA A 407 15.91 -21.61 -36.50
C ALA A 407 16.27 -22.89 -35.74
N VAL A 408 15.89 -22.98 -34.46
CA VAL A 408 16.11 -24.14 -33.61
C VAL A 408 14.90 -24.40 -32.75
N ASP A 409 14.48 -25.66 -32.70
CA ASP A 409 13.32 -26.12 -31.91
C ASP A 409 12.02 -25.29 -32.18
N GLY A 410 11.84 -24.88 -33.44
CA GLY A 410 10.70 -24.08 -33.89
C GLY A 410 10.79 -22.59 -33.56
N LEU A 411 11.87 -22.14 -32.94
CA LEU A 411 12.14 -20.71 -32.69
C LEU A 411 12.98 -20.12 -33.81
N GLU A 412 12.53 -19.03 -34.39
CA GLU A 412 13.33 -18.25 -35.32
C GLU A 412 14.43 -17.45 -34.59
N PRO A 413 15.47 -16.98 -35.29
CA PRO A 413 16.49 -16.13 -34.69
C PRO A 413 15.90 -14.90 -34.01
N GLY A 414 16.27 -14.67 -32.75
CA GLY A 414 15.78 -13.57 -31.90
C GLY A 414 14.46 -13.82 -31.19
N GLN A 415 13.77 -14.92 -31.49
CA GLN A 415 12.60 -15.36 -30.73
C GLN A 415 12.98 -16.01 -29.39
N VAL A 416 12.06 -15.98 -28.43
CA VAL A 416 12.21 -16.56 -27.09
C VAL A 416 11.26 -17.74 -26.87
N PRO A 417 11.60 -18.71 -25.99
CA PRO A 417 10.75 -19.88 -25.73
C PRO A 417 9.54 -19.50 -24.87
N CYS A 418 8.60 -18.79 -25.45
CA CYS A 418 7.34 -18.38 -24.83
C CYS A 418 6.14 -18.88 -25.63
N ALA A 419 5.08 -19.19 -24.90
CA ALA A 419 3.73 -19.33 -25.43
C ALA A 419 2.83 -18.26 -24.82
N VAL A 420 2.17 -17.48 -25.65
CA VAL A 420 1.16 -16.52 -25.23
C VAL A 420 -0.19 -17.01 -25.73
N VAL A 421 -1.14 -17.20 -24.81
CA VAL A 421 -2.48 -17.69 -25.15
C VAL A 421 -3.51 -16.67 -24.72
N GLU A 422 -4.37 -16.28 -25.64
CA GLU A 422 -5.57 -15.48 -25.37
C GLU A 422 -6.75 -16.43 -25.16
N ALA A 423 -7.43 -16.27 -24.04
CA ALA A 423 -8.68 -16.96 -23.73
C ALA A 423 -9.82 -15.94 -23.76
N LEU A 424 -10.78 -16.11 -24.65
CA LEU A 424 -11.89 -15.20 -24.88
C LEU A 424 -13.20 -15.98 -24.95
N LEU A 425 -14.26 -15.45 -24.34
CA LEU A 425 -15.60 -15.97 -24.55
C LEU A 425 -16.12 -15.50 -25.92
N PRO A 426 -16.42 -16.41 -26.84
CA PRO A 426 -17.02 -16.03 -28.12
C PRO A 426 -18.42 -15.42 -27.91
N PRO A 427 -18.85 -14.50 -28.75
CA PRO A 427 -20.22 -13.99 -28.71
C PRO A 427 -21.24 -15.13 -28.80
N GLN A 428 -22.39 -14.96 -28.13
CA GLN A 428 -23.44 -15.98 -28.09
C GLN A 428 -23.81 -16.48 -29.50
N GLY A 429 -23.74 -17.79 -29.72
CA GLY A 429 -24.05 -18.43 -31.02
C GLY A 429 -22.89 -18.46 -32.01
N GLN A 430 -21.71 -17.96 -31.65
CA GLN A 430 -20.51 -18.07 -32.49
C GLN A 430 -19.56 -19.13 -31.89
N GLY A 431 -18.94 -19.92 -32.76
CA GLY A 431 -17.91 -20.85 -32.40
C GLY A 431 -16.56 -20.18 -32.13
N CYS A 432 -15.61 -20.92 -31.55
CA CYS A 432 -14.25 -20.47 -31.40
C CYS A 432 -13.60 -20.21 -32.78
N ASN A 433 -13.11 -19.00 -33.00
CA ASN A 433 -12.41 -18.63 -34.21
C ASN A 433 -11.10 -17.91 -33.89
N CYS A 434 -9.98 -18.64 -34.02
CA CYS A 434 -8.66 -18.03 -33.97
C CYS A 434 -8.29 -17.53 -35.37
N ASP A 435 -8.31 -16.23 -35.58
CA ASP A 435 -8.03 -15.60 -36.85
C ASP A 435 -6.52 -15.64 -37.18
N ALA A 436 -6.13 -16.53 -38.08
CA ALA A 436 -4.75 -16.68 -38.50
C ALA A 436 -4.18 -15.41 -39.20
N SER A 437 -5.06 -14.57 -39.81
CA SER A 437 -4.63 -13.30 -40.40
C SER A 437 -4.21 -12.27 -39.34
N LEU A 438 -4.63 -12.49 -38.09
CA LEU A 438 -4.22 -11.73 -36.91
C LEU A 438 -3.19 -12.48 -36.04
N ASN A 439 -2.46 -13.42 -36.64
CA ASN A 439 -1.48 -14.27 -35.94
C ASN A 439 -2.03 -15.01 -34.72
N ARG A 440 -3.33 -15.35 -34.72
CA ARG A 440 -4.00 -16.14 -33.70
C ARG A 440 -4.20 -17.57 -34.18
N LEU A 441 -3.52 -18.50 -33.54
CA LEU A 441 -3.53 -19.92 -33.93
C LEU A 441 -4.35 -20.74 -32.95
N PRO A 442 -5.21 -21.66 -33.42
CA PRO A 442 -5.97 -22.52 -32.52
C PRO A 442 -5.05 -23.54 -31.83
N LEU A 443 -5.29 -23.80 -30.54
CA LEU A 443 -4.54 -24.77 -29.74
C LEU A 443 -4.94 -26.23 -30.04
N THR A 444 -5.61 -26.51 -31.16
CA THR A 444 -6.05 -27.87 -31.53
C THR A 444 -4.89 -28.85 -31.66
N ASN A 445 -3.70 -28.36 -32.07
CA ASN A 445 -2.50 -29.18 -32.22
C ASN A 445 -1.60 -29.17 -30.98
N ARG A 446 -2.01 -28.47 -29.90
CA ARG A 446 -1.29 -28.37 -28.63
C ARG A 446 -2.22 -28.64 -27.43
N PRO A 447 -2.77 -29.87 -27.35
CA PRO A 447 -3.80 -30.20 -26.34
C PRO A 447 -3.32 -30.04 -24.91
N GLN A 448 -2.05 -30.31 -24.62
CA GLN A 448 -1.46 -30.15 -23.30
C GLN A 448 -1.39 -28.67 -22.87
N LEU A 449 -1.03 -27.78 -23.80
CA LEU A 449 -1.04 -26.33 -23.53
C LEU A 449 -2.46 -25.84 -23.30
N ARG A 450 -3.42 -26.32 -24.12
CA ARG A 450 -4.84 -25.99 -23.95
C ARG A 450 -5.35 -26.40 -22.57
N GLU A 451 -5.06 -27.64 -22.13
CA GLU A 451 -5.50 -28.11 -20.81
C GLU A 451 -4.87 -27.30 -19.67
N ALA A 452 -3.58 -26.99 -19.75
CA ALA A 452 -2.90 -26.13 -18.78
C ALA A 452 -3.51 -24.71 -18.71
N VAL A 453 -3.94 -24.16 -19.85
CA VAL A 453 -4.66 -22.89 -19.90
C VAL A 453 -6.02 -22.98 -19.22
N LEU A 454 -6.80 -24.03 -19.50
CA LEU A 454 -8.11 -24.24 -18.88
C LEU A 454 -8.00 -24.50 -17.37
N GLU A 455 -6.96 -25.20 -16.93
CA GLU A 455 -6.66 -25.38 -15.52
C GLU A 455 -6.37 -24.03 -14.84
N LYS A 456 -5.59 -23.17 -15.47
CA LYS A 456 -5.29 -21.84 -14.93
C LYS A 456 -6.53 -20.90 -14.92
N LEU A 457 -7.44 -21.02 -15.87
CA LEU A 457 -8.72 -20.31 -15.83
C LEU A 457 -9.60 -20.81 -14.68
N ARG A 458 -9.58 -22.10 -14.40
CA ARG A 458 -10.28 -22.75 -13.29
C ARG A 458 -9.72 -22.32 -11.95
N ASP A 459 -8.39 -22.36 -11.80
CA ASP A 459 -7.67 -21.91 -10.60
C ASP A 459 -7.92 -20.41 -10.30
N GLY A 460 -8.09 -19.60 -11.35
CA GLY A 460 -8.39 -18.16 -11.25
C GLY A 460 -9.88 -17.86 -11.07
N GLU A 461 -10.73 -18.86 -10.83
CA GLU A 461 -12.18 -18.74 -10.68
C GLU A 461 -12.88 -18.03 -11.88
N SER A 462 -12.23 -18.02 -13.03
CA SER A 462 -12.75 -17.38 -14.24
C SER A 462 -13.83 -18.21 -14.93
N CYS A 463 -13.92 -19.50 -14.60
CA CYS A 463 -14.89 -20.44 -15.19
C CYS A 463 -15.19 -21.59 -14.24
N ASP A 464 -16.18 -22.43 -14.60
CA ASP A 464 -16.66 -23.59 -13.85
C ASP A 464 -17.17 -23.26 -12.43
N GLN A 465 -17.55 -21.98 -12.18
CA GLN A 465 -18.20 -21.58 -10.93
C GLN A 465 -19.69 -21.93 -10.94
N PRO A 466 -20.34 -22.13 -9.77
CA PRO A 466 -21.78 -22.34 -9.70
C PRO A 466 -22.54 -21.22 -10.43
N ASN A 467 -23.30 -21.55 -11.46
CA ASN A 467 -23.98 -20.63 -12.37
C ASN A 467 -23.05 -19.75 -13.26
N GLY A 468 -21.78 -20.12 -13.38
CA GLY A 468 -20.79 -19.46 -14.24
C GLY A 468 -20.66 -20.13 -15.63
N THR A 469 -19.76 -19.57 -16.43
CA THR A 469 -19.40 -20.11 -17.74
C THR A 469 -18.55 -21.36 -17.61
N ALA A 470 -18.78 -22.37 -18.44
CA ALA A 470 -17.90 -23.55 -18.48
C ALA A 470 -16.52 -23.18 -19.06
N CYS A 471 -15.46 -23.73 -18.50
CA CYS A 471 -14.11 -23.50 -19.01
C CYS A 471 -13.94 -23.94 -20.47
N ALA A 472 -14.70 -24.98 -20.88
CA ALA A 472 -14.71 -25.46 -22.26
C ALA A 472 -15.27 -24.45 -23.28
N ASP A 473 -16.05 -23.45 -22.83
CA ASP A 473 -16.64 -22.42 -23.69
C ASP A 473 -15.65 -21.31 -24.05
N TYR A 474 -14.51 -21.23 -23.37
CA TYR A 474 -13.46 -20.30 -23.73
C TYR A 474 -12.76 -20.70 -25.02
N CYS A 475 -12.74 -19.74 -25.96
CA CYS A 475 -11.91 -19.82 -27.16
C CYS A 475 -10.45 -19.52 -26.76
N THR A 476 -9.56 -20.49 -26.91
CA THR A 476 -8.15 -20.36 -26.60
C THR A 476 -7.33 -20.30 -27.88
N CYS A 477 -6.69 -19.15 -28.13
CA CYS A 477 -5.85 -18.91 -29.31
C CYS A 477 -4.42 -18.58 -28.88
N GLU A 478 -3.44 -19.27 -29.46
CA GLU A 478 -2.04 -18.89 -29.30
C GLU A 478 -1.73 -17.66 -30.15
N LEU A 479 -1.16 -16.64 -29.55
CA LEU A 479 -0.63 -15.47 -30.24
C LEU A 479 0.78 -15.77 -30.73
N ALA A 480 1.03 -15.63 -32.03
CA ALA A 480 2.33 -15.90 -32.61
C ALA A 480 3.37 -14.84 -32.19
N GLN A 481 4.57 -15.28 -31.91
CA GLN A 481 5.72 -14.38 -31.78
C GLN A 481 6.10 -13.84 -33.16
N LEU A 482 6.42 -12.54 -33.24
CA LEU A 482 6.85 -11.94 -34.51
C LEU A 482 8.17 -12.56 -35.00
N SER A 483 8.38 -12.50 -36.32
CA SER A 483 9.57 -13.01 -37.00
C SER A 483 10.09 -12.02 -38.03
N GLY A 484 11.31 -12.22 -38.53
CA GLY A 484 11.91 -11.43 -39.60
C GLY A 484 11.96 -9.92 -39.30
N GLN A 485 11.53 -9.11 -40.28
CA GLN A 485 11.58 -7.65 -40.18
C GLN A 485 10.61 -7.10 -39.10
N ASP A 486 9.44 -7.69 -38.94
CA ASP A 486 8.47 -7.27 -37.93
C ASP A 486 8.99 -7.52 -36.52
N LEU A 487 9.74 -8.60 -36.28
CA LEU A 487 10.46 -8.83 -35.02
C LEU A 487 11.48 -7.73 -34.78
N THR A 488 12.29 -7.42 -35.79
CA THR A 488 13.33 -6.38 -35.71
C THR A 488 12.72 -5.00 -35.43
N ASN A 489 11.64 -4.65 -36.11
CA ASN A 489 10.92 -3.39 -35.89
C ASN A 489 10.28 -3.34 -34.50
N CYS A 490 9.67 -4.43 -34.04
CA CYS A 490 9.09 -4.53 -32.71
C CYS A 490 10.13 -4.34 -31.61
N GLN A 491 11.34 -4.85 -31.79
CA GLN A 491 12.41 -4.77 -30.82
C GLN A 491 13.09 -3.40 -30.78
N ASN A 492 13.16 -2.67 -31.90
CA ASN A 492 14.00 -1.48 -32.02
C ASN A 492 13.25 -0.17 -32.22
N GLU A 493 12.07 -0.19 -32.85
CA GLU A 493 11.37 1.02 -33.23
C GLU A 493 10.38 1.48 -32.14
N SER A 494 10.30 2.79 -31.90
CA SER A 494 9.31 3.37 -30.97
C SER A 494 7.88 3.17 -31.50
N THR A 495 7.68 3.30 -32.82
CA THR A 495 6.41 2.97 -33.49
C THR A 495 6.36 1.48 -33.76
N PRO A 496 5.44 0.73 -33.12
CA PRO A 496 5.38 -0.71 -33.29
C PRO A 496 4.88 -1.09 -34.71
N PRO A 497 5.23 -2.28 -35.23
CA PRO A 497 4.61 -2.82 -36.43
C PRO A 497 3.10 -3.01 -36.22
N THR A 498 2.37 -2.98 -37.32
CA THR A 498 0.89 -3.19 -37.32
C THR A 498 0.51 -4.66 -37.28
N THR A 499 1.42 -5.55 -37.66
CA THR A 499 1.27 -7.00 -37.59
C THR A 499 1.02 -7.43 -36.15
N PRO A 500 -0.12 -8.08 -35.83
CA PRO A 500 -0.41 -8.57 -34.50
C PRO A 500 0.65 -9.60 -34.03
N GLY A 501 1.03 -9.52 -32.76
CA GLY A 501 2.01 -10.45 -32.20
C GLY A 501 2.75 -9.85 -31.01
N TYR A 502 3.88 -10.46 -30.67
CA TYR A 502 4.75 -9.96 -29.60
C TYR A 502 6.25 -10.17 -29.90
N CYS A 503 7.09 -9.42 -29.22
CA CYS A 503 8.53 -9.58 -29.22
C CYS A 503 9.12 -9.44 -27.82
N TYR A 504 10.33 -9.95 -27.62
CA TYR A 504 11.10 -9.80 -26.38
C TYR A 504 12.13 -8.68 -26.53
N ILE A 505 12.25 -7.83 -25.51
CA ILE A 505 13.25 -6.76 -25.39
C ILE A 505 13.97 -6.92 -24.05
N ASN A 506 15.28 -6.75 -24.03
CA ASN A 506 16.11 -6.85 -22.83
C ASN A 506 17.27 -5.86 -22.83
N ASP A 507 17.37 -5.02 -21.82
CA ASP A 507 18.48 -4.09 -21.54
C ASP A 507 18.90 -4.17 -20.06
N ALA A 508 18.65 -5.30 -19.40
CA ALA A 508 19.07 -5.51 -18.03
C ALA A 508 20.59 -5.67 -17.90
N PRO A 509 21.21 -5.13 -16.85
CA PRO A 509 22.66 -5.25 -16.64
C PRO A 509 23.10 -6.71 -16.54
N ASN A 510 24.27 -7.01 -17.12
CA ASN A 510 24.88 -8.35 -17.11
C ASN A 510 24.11 -9.45 -17.86
N GLU A 511 23.19 -9.07 -18.75
CA GLU A 511 22.43 -9.98 -19.60
C GLU A 511 22.64 -9.68 -21.09
N PRO A 512 22.34 -10.63 -21.99
CA PRO A 512 22.39 -10.35 -23.42
C PRO A 512 21.42 -9.23 -23.81
N HIS A 513 21.93 -8.18 -24.42
CA HIS A 513 21.13 -7.07 -24.91
C HIS A 513 20.27 -7.50 -26.10
N VAL A 514 18.98 -7.16 -26.08
CA VAL A 514 18.00 -7.45 -27.13
C VAL A 514 17.13 -6.22 -27.38
N GLY A 515 17.24 -5.63 -28.54
CA GLY A 515 16.43 -4.50 -28.97
C GLY A 515 16.87 -3.15 -28.34
N ASN A 516 15.98 -2.18 -28.35
CA ASN A 516 16.25 -0.80 -27.93
C ASN A 516 15.91 -0.60 -26.43
N GLY A 517 16.93 -0.28 -25.63
CA GLY A 517 16.81 -0.05 -24.18
C GLY A 517 15.84 1.08 -23.80
N GLU A 518 15.60 2.06 -24.68
CA GLU A 518 14.61 3.11 -24.43
C GLU A 518 13.17 2.58 -24.30
N LEU A 519 12.87 1.42 -24.91
CA LEU A 519 11.56 0.77 -24.82
C LEU A 519 11.31 0.10 -23.46
N VAL A 520 12.35 -0.10 -22.66
CA VAL A 520 12.31 -0.69 -21.32
C VAL A 520 12.77 0.29 -20.24
N LYS A 521 12.87 1.58 -20.54
CA LYS A 521 13.32 2.62 -19.60
C LYS A 521 12.47 2.71 -18.35
N ASP A 522 11.17 2.42 -18.47
CA ASP A 522 10.21 2.46 -17.37
C ASP A 522 10.29 1.22 -16.47
N CYS A 523 11.10 0.22 -16.82
CA CYS A 523 11.37 -0.94 -15.99
C CYS A 523 12.43 -0.61 -14.92
N SER A 524 12.35 -1.30 -13.77
CA SER A 524 13.40 -1.20 -12.74
C SER A 524 14.78 -1.61 -13.30
N ALA A 525 15.86 -1.07 -12.73
CA ALA A 525 17.21 -1.24 -13.26
C ALA A 525 17.64 -2.71 -13.43
N ASP A 526 17.14 -3.60 -12.58
CA ASP A 526 17.39 -5.04 -12.56
C ASP A 526 16.41 -5.85 -13.43
N GLN A 527 15.35 -5.22 -13.97
CA GLN A 527 14.27 -5.87 -14.72
C GLN A 527 14.00 -5.18 -16.06
N LYS A 528 15.01 -4.56 -16.66
CA LYS A 528 14.88 -3.86 -17.95
C LYS A 528 14.62 -4.84 -19.10
N ARG A 529 13.51 -5.59 -19.04
CA ARG A 529 13.07 -6.55 -20.05
C ARG A 529 11.56 -6.69 -20.09
N LEU A 530 11.00 -6.89 -21.27
CA LEU A 530 9.55 -7.06 -21.45
C LEU A 530 9.19 -7.93 -22.66
N LEU A 531 7.98 -8.46 -22.66
CA LEU A 531 7.28 -8.87 -23.86
C LEU A 531 6.44 -7.70 -24.38
N ARG A 532 6.81 -7.18 -25.55
CA ARG A 532 6.09 -6.09 -26.19
C ARG A 532 5.01 -6.67 -27.09
N PHE A 533 3.74 -6.34 -26.79
CA PHE A 533 2.60 -6.70 -27.61
C PHE A 533 2.28 -5.60 -28.60
N VAL A 534 1.96 -5.97 -29.85
CA VAL A 534 1.70 -5.05 -30.95
C VAL A 534 0.49 -5.50 -31.77
N GLY A 535 -0.09 -4.62 -32.59
CA GLY A 535 -1.17 -4.96 -33.51
C GLY A 535 -2.49 -5.32 -32.83
N ASN A 536 -2.92 -4.54 -31.80
CA ASN A 536 -4.15 -4.78 -31.03
C ASN A 536 -4.18 -6.16 -30.33
N THR A 537 -3.07 -6.57 -29.75
CA THR A 537 -2.96 -7.79 -28.94
C THR A 537 -2.56 -7.43 -27.50
N PRO A 538 -3.06 -8.14 -26.49
CA PRO A 538 -4.16 -9.13 -26.53
C PRO A 538 -5.48 -8.53 -26.99
N ALA A 539 -6.41 -9.36 -27.48
CA ALA A 539 -7.75 -8.91 -27.88
C ALA A 539 -8.49 -8.28 -26.69
N GLN A 540 -9.32 -7.28 -26.97
CA GLN A 540 -10.10 -6.61 -25.93
C GLN A 540 -11.03 -7.61 -25.21
N GLY A 541 -10.93 -7.69 -23.90
CA GLY A 541 -11.71 -8.61 -23.07
C GLY A 541 -11.14 -10.03 -22.99
N ALA A 542 -10.03 -10.33 -23.67
CA ALA A 542 -9.36 -11.62 -23.52
C ALA A 542 -8.56 -11.71 -22.23
N ILE A 543 -8.53 -12.88 -21.62
CA ILE A 543 -7.57 -13.25 -20.57
C ILE A 543 -6.30 -13.71 -21.28
N ALA A 544 -5.19 -12.99 -21.08
CA ALA A 544 -3.90 -13.36 -21.66
C ALA A 544 -3.09 -14.18 -20.66
N LEU A 545 -2.68 -15.37 -21.05
CA LEU A 545 -1.82 -16.27 -20.29
C LEU A 545 -0.47 -16.37 -20.99
N VAL A 546 0.60 -16.15 -20.23
CA VAL A 546 1.97 -16.18 -20.75
C VAL A 546 2.74 -17.27 -20.02
N ALA A 547 3.32 -18.20 -20.76
CA ALA A 547 4.20 -19.23 -20.25
C ALA A 547 5.55 -19.15 -20.97
N CYS A 548 6.62 -18.88 -20.26
CA CYS A 548 7.98 -18.80 -20.81
C CYS A 548 8.92 -19.76 -20.08
N LEU A 549 9.83 -20.37 -20.81
CA LEU A 549 10.97 -21.07 -20.23
C LEU A 549 12.04 -20.03 -19.91
N GLY A 550 12.20 -19.70 -18.61
CA GLY A 550 13.26 -18.81 -18.15
C GLY A 550 14.63 -19.51 -18.12
N ALA A 551 15.70 -18.74 -18.31
CA ALA A 551 17.05 -19.23 -18.03
C ALA A 551 17.17 -19.56 -16.54
N SER A 552 17.63 -20.77 -16.20
CA SER A 552 18.12 -21.02 -14.85
C SER A 552 19.41 -20.21 -14.66
N LEU A 553 19.52 -19.48 -13.54
CA LEU A 553 20.76 -18.79 -13.14
C LEU A 553 21.81 -19.81 -12.64
N GLY A 554 22.06 -20.86 -13.40
CA GLY A 554 23.12 -21.83 -13.19
C GLY A 554 24.15 -21.68 -14.32
N ASN A 555 25.43 -21.73 -13.97
CA ASN A 555 26.58 -21.54 -14.84
C ASN A 555 26.38 -22.15 -16.25
N ALA A 556 26.75 -21.38 -17.25
CA ALA A 556 26.62 -21.72 -18.69
C ALA A 556 27.44 -22.96 -19.16
N GLU A 557 27.93 -23.79 -18.25
CA GLU A 557 28.80 -24.93 -18.57
C GLU A 557 28.12 -26.31 -18.50
N ASP A 558 26.84 -26.41 -18.13
CA ASP A 558 26.19 -27.74 -17.90
C ASP A 558 24.98 -28.04 -18.80
N MET A 559 25.01 -27.63 -20.06
CA MET A 559 23.99 -28.02 -21.05
C MET A 559 24.52 -29.02 -22.09
N SER A 560 25.39 -29.97 -21.70
CA SER A 560 25.90 -30.99 -22.61
C SER A 560 25.46 -32.43 -22.35
N THR A 561 24.50 -32.67 -21.45
CA THR A 561 23.98 -34.04 -21.26
C THR A 561 22.45 -34.05 -21.48
N PRO A 562 21.93 -34.82 -22.46
CA PRO A 562 20.50 -35.10 -22.54
C PRO A 562 20.11 -36.07 -21.41
N ALA A 563 19.05 -35.78 -20.71
CA ALA A 563 18.45 -36.66 -19.73
C ALA A 563 17.87 -37.92 -20.41
N PRO A 564 17.91 -39.10 -19.74
CA PRO A 564 17.46 -40.35 -20.28
C PRO A 564 15.94 -40.46 -20.50
#